data_3257bc6ed820d71dbc7d2df90b357f53
#
_entry.id   3257bc6ed820d71dbc7d2df90b357f53
#
_cell.length_a   1.000
_cell.length_b   1.000
_cell.length_c   1.000
_cell.angle_alpha   90.00
_cell.angle_beta   90.00
_cell.angle_gamma   90.00
#
_symmetry.space_group_name_H-M   'P 1'
#
loop_
_entity.id
_entity.type
_entity.pdbx_description
1 polymer ?
#
loop_
_entity_poly.entity_id
_entity_poly.type
_entity_poly.pdbx_seq_one_letter_code
_entity_poly.pdbx_strand_id
1 'polypeptide(L)'
;MKKSKKALAALLTAVGAASLLAGCGGGAGASSQASSEGDVVNLRFVSWLSSYKDLDEKVAEAYMKDHPNVKITFDYFGDMTATEYYKKVDLMVMGGEEMDILMTSAFPEHAQRAGSGAYLPLEEFFEKEGVKPEDAYSIVQKVNGKMYGIPGDLKSWFVLLNKDYLDEAGLPVPDLDWTWDDYREYAKKLTQGEGASKRYGSYFHSWDHYDYMGMWSNYQDNPMFNADMTAVNFDHPMYKEWLQFRYDMENTDKSQVPFADVKSMNMNYRDKFFNGQIGMLPIGSFMVPELDDQDKYPHEFVTTFAPIPAWKDAEPGTTYTESHFYSISKTSKHPQEAYDFIRFYTTEGMKIRGISVSAEKGIDKMEFMKLQIDEPKYVDMEALEKVMNNPAWKDNVYQNVPSYNKEMSQMMIDECSKFLLGTDTLDNTIQSLMKNGTQMMKDKSGK
;
A
#
# COMPACT_ATOMS: atom_id res chain seq x y z
N MET A 1 23.51 -33.83 37.12
CA MET A 1 23.78 -33.93 38.57
C MET A 1 23.40 -32.64 39.26
N LYS A 2 22.51 -32.83 40.27
CA LYS A 2 22.22 -31.98 41.43
C LYS A 2 21.71 -30.54 41.18
N LYS A 3 20.43 -30.24 41.36
CA LYS A 3 19.66 -30.01 42.64
C LYS A 3 20.22 -28.80 43.38
N SER A 4 19.46 -27.78 43.78
CA SER A 4 18.31 -27.73 44.69
C SER A 4 17.80 -26.29 44.73
N LYS A 5 16.52 -25.97 44.66
CA LYS A 5 15.45 -26.00 45.67
C LYS A 5 15.50 -24.87 46.72
N LYS A 6 14.35 -24.19 46.82
CA LYS A 6 13.59 -23.69 47.99
C LYS A 6 13.87 -22.25 48.39
N ALA A 7 12.95 -21.47 48.90
CA ALA A 7 11.52 -21.46 49.18
C ALA A 7 11.19 -20.07 49.73
N LEU A 8 10.02 -19.56 49.44
CA LEU A 8 8.89 -19.26 50.34
C LEU A 8 9.13 -18.27 51.50
N ALA A 9 8.42 -17.16 51.54
CA ALA A 9 7.48 -16.83 52.61
C ALA A 9 6.71 -15.54 52.32
N ALA A 10 5.43 -15.67 52.38
CA ALA A 10 4.44 -14.62 52.48
C ALA A 10 4.37 -14.10 53.92
N LEU A 11 3.97 -12.86 54.10
CA LEU A 11 3.14 -12.48 55.29
C LEU A 11 2.31 -11.22 54.99
N LEU A 12 1.03 -11.39 55.24
CA LEU A 12 -0.03 -10.40 55.33
C LEU A 12 0.09 -9.54 56.62
N THR A 13 -0.52 -8.34 56.59
CA THR A 13 -1.53 -7.77 57.52
C THR A 13 -1.51 -6.26 57.35
N ALA A 14 -2.49 -5.57 56.90
CA ALA A 14 -3.86 -5.28 57.36
C ALA A 14 -3.96 -4.15 58.42
N VAL A 15 -4.84 -3.18 58.07
CA VAL A 15 -5.73 -2.38 58.93
C VAL A 15 -5.23 -1.07 59.54
N GLY A 16 -5.98 -0.03 59.28
CA GLY A 16 -6.04 1.19 60.09
C GLY A 16 -6.81 2.33 59.42
N ALA A 17 -8.09 2.40 59.73
CA ALA A 17 -9.03 3.41 59.24
C ALA A 17 -9.07 4.68 60.11
N ALA A 18 -9.51 5.77 59.45
CA ALA A 18 -10.33 6.89 59.95
C ALA A 18 -9.74 7.91 60.93
N SER A 19 -9.83 9.19 60.56
CA SER A 19 -10.68 10.15 61.28
C SER A 19 -10.74 11.50 60.58
N LEU A 20 -11.95 11.99 60.44
CA LEU A 20 -12.40 13.33 60.13
C LEU A 20 -11.91 14.34 61.18
N LEU A 21 -11.68 15.61 60.80
CA LEU A 21 -12.42 16.75 61.35
C LEU A 21 -11.96 18.10 60.77
N ALA A 22 -12.91 18.94 60.59
CA ALA A 22 -12.95 20.25 60.02
C ALA A 22 -12.12 21.33 60.77
N GLY A 23 -11.72 22.38 60.04
CA GLY A 23 -11.21 23.63 60.58
C GLY A 23 -11.30 24.73 59.52
N CYS A 24 -12.30 25.59 59.62
CA CYS A 24 -12.41 26.85 58.91
C CYS A 24 -11.38 27.87 59.41
N GLY A 25 -10.78 28.64 58.47
CA GLY A 25 -10.03 29.85 58.82
C GLY A 25 -9.57 30.57 57.56
N GLY A 26 -10.19 31.69 57.23
CA GLY A 26 -9.94 32.50 56.02
C GLY A 26 -8.62 33.27 56.04
N GLY A 27 -8.14 33.59 54.87
CA GLY A 27 -7.02 34.49 54.60
C GLY A 27 -6.84 34.69 53.10
N ALA A 28 -7.05 35.91 52.65
CA ALA A 28 -7.04 36.30 51.24
C ALA A 28 -5.64 36.27 50.60
N GLY A 29 -5.62 35.98 49.29
CA GLY A 29 -4.72 36.56 48.35
C GLY A 29 -3.52 35.73 47.87
N ALA A 30 -3.68 35.05 46.80
CA ALA A 30 -2.76 35.01 45.63
C ALA A 30 -3.39 34.03 44.61
N SER A 31 -3.93 34.58 43.54
CA SER A 31 -4.31 33.82 42.38
C SER A 31 -3.06 33.34 41.67
N SER A 32 -2.52 32.20 42.04
CA SER A 32 -1.73 31.40 41.14
C SER A 32 -2.74 30.65 40.23
N GLN A 33 -2.86 31.09 38.99
CA GLN A 33 -3.41 30.24 37.96
C GLN A 33 -2.61 28.95 37.96
N ALA A 34 -3.10 27.96 38.67
CA ALA A 34 -2.78 26.58 38.38
C ALA A 34 -3.39 26.30 36.99
N SER A 35 -2.54 26.26 35.96
CA SER A 35 -2.86 25.58 34.73
C SER A 35 -3.34 24.18 35.14
N SER A 36 -4.61 23.89 34.91
CA SER A 36 -5.08 22.51 34.95
C SER A 36 -4.19 21.74 33.96
N GLU A 37 -3.32 20.85 34.46
CA GLU A 37 -2.76 19.80 33.62
C GLU A 37 -3.98 19.03 33.11
N GLY A 38 -4.31 19.28 31.82
CA GLY A 38 -5.34 18.52 31.12
C GLY A 38 -4.93 17.06 31.14
N ASP A 39 -5.90 16.16 31.35
CA ASP A 39 -5.64 14.72 31.32
C ASP A 39 -4.86 14.36 30.07
N VAL A 40 -3.75 13.63 30.25
CA VAL A 40 -2.90 13.17 29.15
C VAL A 40 -3.67 12.17 28.31
N VAL A 41 -3.86 12.49 27.03
CA VAL A 41 -4.46 11.60 26.03
C VAL A 41 -3.39 10.62 25.54
N ASN A 42 -3.65 9.32 25.66
CA ASN A 42 -2.76 8.30 25.14
C ASN A 42 -3.37 7.72 23.86
N LEU A 43 -2.72 7.93 22.72
CA LEU A 43 -3.11 7.36 21.43
C LEU A 43 -2.30 6.10 21.14
N ARG A 44 -2.99 5.03 20.78
CA ARG A 44 -2.40 3.76 20.33
C ARG A 44 -2.54 3.62 18.83
N PHE A 45 -1.39 3.68 18.13
CA PHE A 45 -1.30 3.50 16.69
C PHE A 45 -0.82 2.08 16.37
N VAL A 46 -1.61 1.32 15.64
CA VAL A 46 -1.35 -0.09 15.33
C VAL A 46 -0.92 -0.25 13.88
N SER A 47 0.25 -0.86 13.66
CA SER A 47 0.86 -1.06 12.33
C SER A 47 1.60 -2.40 12.26
N TRP A 48 1.84 -2.90 11.04
CA TRP A 48 2.73 -4.05 10.81
C TRP A 48 4.13 -3.62 10.32
N LEU A 49 4.33 -2.36 9.99
CA LEU A 49 5.55 -1.84 9.39
C LEU A 49 6.64 -1.57 10.44
N SER A 50 7.04 -2.62 11.18
CA SER A 50 8.06 -2.55 12.24
C SER A 50 9.41 -2.01 11.76
N SER A 51 9.75 -2.19 10.48
CA SER A 51 10.97 -1.65 9.86
C SER A 51 11.02 -0.12 9.82
N TYR A 52 9.88 0.57 9.95
CA TYR A 52 9.82 2.04 9.94
C TYR A 52 9.60 2.63 11.33
N LYS A 53 9.72 1.82 12.39
CA LYS A 53 9.48 2.24 13.77
C LYS A 53 10.22 3.53 14.15
N ASP A 54 11.50 3.61 13.87
CA ASP A 54 12.33 4.77 14.22
C ASP A 54 11.88 6.05 13.51
N LEU A 55 11.34 5.92 12.29
CA LEU A 55 10.80 7.04 11.52
C LEU A 55 9.44 7.47 12.09
N ASP A 56 8.58 6.52 12.40
CA ASP A 56 7.28 6.79 13.00
C ASP A 56 7.42 7.43 14.38
N GLU A 57 8.39 7.00 15.18
CA GLU A 57 8.72 7.62 16.49
C GLU A 57 9.17 9.07 16.33
N LYS A 58 9.99 9.40 15.31
CA LYS A 58 10.37 10.80 15.01
C LYS A 58 9.16 11.67 14.64
N VAL A 59 8.20 11.12 13.90
CA VAL A 59 6.95 11.83 13.58
C VAL A 59 6.15 12.11 14.85
N ALA A 60 6.02 11.10 15.72
CA ALA A 60 5.31 11.26 16.99
C ALA A 60 6.01 12.28 17.90
N GLU A 61 7.33 12.25 18.01
CA GLU A 61 8.11 13.21 18.77
C GLU A 61 7.89 14.66 18.27
N ALA A 62 7.88 14.85 16.95
CA ALA A 62 7.62 16.15 16.34
C ALA A 62 6.22 16.66 16.68
N TYR A 63 5.20 15.79 16.58
CA TYR A 63 3.82 16.15 16.94
C TYR A 63 3.66 16.47 18.42
N MET A 64 4.17 15.61 19.30
CA MET A 64 4.05 15.74 20.77
C MET A 64 4.75 17.00 21.32
N LYS A 65 5.76 17.54 20.59
CA LYS A 65 6.42 18.78 20.96
C LYS A 65 5.44 19.95 21.01
N ASP A 66 4.51 20.00 20.04
CA ASP A 66 3.50 21.07 19.95
C ASP A 66 2.17 20.67 20.66
N HIS A 67 2.04 19.39 21.01
CA HIS A 67 0.85 18.81 21.68
C HIS A 67 1.26 18.04 22.96
N PRO A 68 1.77 18.74 24.00
CA PRO A 68 2.36 18.08 25.18
C PRO A 68 1.36 17.26 26.04
N ASN A 69 0.08 17.46 25.82
CA ASN A 69 -1.00 16.69 26.45
C ASN A 69 -1.37 15.40 25.68
N VAL A 70 -0.74 15.14 24.54
CA VAL A 70 -0.96 13.91 23.75
C VAL A 70 0.29 13.05 23.82
N LYS A 71 0.11 11.76 24.07
CA LYS A 71 1.17 10.76 24.02
C LYS A 71 0.82 9.71 22.96
N ILE A 72 1.73 9.48 22.03
CA ILE A 72 1.54 8.51 20.95
C ILE A 72 2.42 7.30 21.19
N THR A 73 1.83 6.12 21.09
CA THR A 73 2.53 4.84 21.17
C THR A 73 2.24 4.01 19.94
N PHE A 74 3.28 3.44 19.34
CA PHE A 74 3.15 2.51 18.21
C PHE A 74 3.17 1.08 18.71
N ASP A 75 2.21 0.30 18.23
CA ASP A 75 2.12 -1.13 18.48
C ASP A 75 2.42 -1.90 17.20
N TYR A 76 3.65 -2.41 17.13
CA TYR A 76 4.09 -3.28 16.06
C TYR A 76 4.07 -4.72 16.57
N PHE A 77 3.36 -5.60 15.88
CA PHE A 77 3.22 -6.99 16.32
C PHE A 77 4.41 -7.88 15.92
N GLY A 78 5.58 -7.31 15.71
CA GLY A 78 6.78 -7.99 15.23
C GLY A 78 6.79 -8.15 13.71
N ASP A 79 7.62 -9.06 13.20
CA ASP A 79 7.78 -9.31 11.76
C ASP A 79 6.58 -10.10 11.22
N MET A 80 5.46 -9.43 11.08
CA MET A 80 4.22 -9.97 10.51
C MET A 80 4.04 -9.53 9.07
N THR A 81 3.44 -10.41 8.26
CA THR A 81 2.87 -10.01 6.99
C THR A 81 1.62 -9.14 7.20
N ALA A 82 1.27 -8.30 6.23
CA ALA A 82 0.03 -7.53 6.28
C ALA A 82 -1.21 -8.43 6.51
N THR A 83 -1.22 -9.63 5.94
CA THR A 83 -2.33 -10.58 6.11
C THR A 83 -2.47 -11.08 7.56
N GLU A 84 -1.37 -11.36 8.24
CA GLU A 84 -1.37 -11.77 9.66
C GLU A 84 -1.78 -10.62 10.56
N TYR A 85 -1.27 -9.43 10.28
CA TYR A 85 -1.66 -8.19 10.95
C TYR A 85 -3.18 -8.00 10.88
N TYR A 86 -3.77 -8.10 9.69
CA TYR A 86 -5.21 -7.91 9.53
C TYR A 86 -6.04 -8.90 10.33
N LYS A 87 -5.66 -10.17 10.35
CA LYS A 87 -6.34 -11.18 11.18
C LYS A 87 -6.31 -10.83 12.64
N LYS A 88 -5.18 -10.34 13.13
CA LYS A 88 -5.01 -9.93 14.52
C LYS A 88 -5.84 -8.69 14.86
N VAL A 89 -5.75 -7.65 14.04
CA VAL A 89 -6.53 -6.41 14.22
C VAL A 89 -8.04 -6.68 14.18
N ASP A 90 -8.49 -7.51 13.24
CA ASP A 90 -9.91 -7.87 13.14
C ASP A 90 -10.41 -8.54 14.42
N LEU A 91 -9.63 -9.44 15.03
CA LEU A 91 -9.96 -10.06 16.32
C LEU A 91 -9.96 -9.07 17.47
N MET A 92 -8.99 -8.13 17.51
CA MET A 92 -8.91 -7.08 18.54
C MET A 92 -10.12 -6.14 18.47
N VAL A 93 -10.50 -5.70 17.25
CA VAL A 93 -11.71 -4.88 17.03
C VAL A 93 -12.97 -5.62 17.45
N MET A 94 -13.10 -6.91 17.10
CA MET A 94 -14.24 -7.74 17.51
C MET A 94 -14.29 -7.95 19.03
N GLY A 95 -13.13 -8.05 19.67
CA GLY A 95 -13.00 -8.14 21.13
C GLY A 95 -13.23 -6.81 21.88
N GLY A 96 -13.39 -5.70 21.17
CA GLY A 96 -13.56 -4.37 21.77
C GLY A 96 -12.27 -3.82 22.40
N GLU A 97 -11.11 -4.32 21.98
CA GLU A 97 -9.82 -3.81 22.47
C GLU A 97 -9.63 -2.36 22.04
N GLU A 98 -9.22 -1.50 22.95
CA GLU A 98 -9.03 -0.08 22.70
C GLU A 98 -7.81 0.14 21.81
N MET A 99 -8.05 0.74 20.65
CA MET A 99 -7.06 1.17 19.67
C MET A 99 -7.56 2.48 19.05
N ASP A 100 -6.65 3.38 18.70
CA ASP A 100 -7.06 4.69 18.17
C ASP A 100 -6.85 4.78 16.67
N ILE A 101 -5.68 4.40 16.17
CA ILE A 101 -5.31 4.52 14.77
C ILE A 101 -4.94 3.14 14.21
N LEU A 102 -5.58 2.79 13.11
CA LEU A 102 -5.36 1.55 12.39
C LEU A 102 -4.90 1.86 10.95
N MET A 103 -3.83 1.20 10.54
CA MET A 103 -3.28 1.33 9.20
C MET A 103 -3.74 0.20 8.29
N THR A 104 -3.99 0.50 7.01
CA THR A 104 -4.24 -0.50 5.95
C THR A 104 -3.38 -0.26 4.72
N SER A 105 -2.97 -1.32 4.03
CA SER A 105 -1.98 -1.26 2.94
C SER A 105 -2.53 -0.76 1.62
N ALA A 106 -3.83 -0.95 1.39
CA ALA A 106 -4.48 -0.61 0.12
C ALA A 106 -6.00 -0.47 0.31
N PHE A 107 -6.67 0.12 -0.67
CA PHE A 107 -8.10 0.41 -0.56
C PHE A 107 -9.00 -0.83 -0.44
N PRO A 108 -8.80 -1.95 -1.13
CA PRO A 108 -9.63 -3.15 -0.94
C PRO A 108 -9.62 -3.67 0.50
N GLU A 109 -8.45 -3.69 1.15
CA GLU A 109 -8.29 -4.07 2.56
C GLU A 109 -8.97 -3.09 3.51
N HIS A 110 -8.87 -1.81 3.17
CA HIS A 110 -9.54 -0.72 3.89
C HIS A 110 -11.07 -0.84 3.77
N ALA A 111 -11.58 -1.01 2.56
CA ALA A 111 -13.02 -1.10 2.28
C ALA A 111 -13.69 -2.28 2.98
N GLN A 112 -13.03 -3.44 3.04
CA GLN A 112 -13.53 -4.61 3.76
C GLN A 112 -13.77 -4.29 5.25
N ARG A 113 -12.84 -3.60 5.90
CA ARG A 113 -12.91 -3.24 7.33
C ARG A 113 -13.87 -2.09 7.59
N ALA A 114 -13.89 -1.09 6.72
CA ALA A 114 -14.90 -0.03 6.76
C ALA A 114 -16.33 -0.60 6.64
N GLY A 115 -16.54 -1.53 5.70
CA GLY A 115 -17.81 -2.22 5.51
C GLY A 115 -18.23 -3.09 6.70
N SER A 116 -17.28 -3.66 7.45
CA SER A 116 -17.54 -4.41 8.70
C SER A 116 -17.73 -3.52 9.91
N GLY A 117 -17.60 -2.19 9.77
CA GLY A 117 -17.78 -1.22 10.84
C GLY A 117 -16.60 -1.16 11.81
N ALA A 118 -15.37 -1.42 11.36
CA ALA A 118 -14.16 -1.32 12.18
C ALA A 118 -13.70 0.12 12.42
N TYR A 119 -14.14 1.06 11.57
CA TYR A 119 -13.67 2.44 11.55
C TYR A 119 -14.81 3.44 11.75
N LEU A 120 -14.46 4.63 12.23
CA LEU A 120 -15.37 5.78 12.26
C LEU A 120 -15.37 6.49 10.90
N PRO A 121 -16.54 6.99 10.44
CA PRO A 121 -16.60 7.85 9.26
C PRO A 121 -15.97 9.21 9.57
N LEU A 122 -15.33 9.84 8.57
CA LEU A 122 -14.50 11.03 8.78
C LEU A 122 -15.16 12.36 8.42
N GLU A 123 -16.37 12.35 7.85
CA GLU A 123 -17.06 13.55 7.35
C GLU A 123 -17.18 14.65 8.41
N GLU A 124 -17.59 14.29 9.64
CA GLU A 124 -17.76 15.26 10.73
C GLU A 124 -16.45 15.90 11.17
N PHE A 125 -15.32 15.16 11.09
CA PHE A 125 -14.00 15.70 11.43
C PHE A 125 -13.52 16.69 10.37
N PHE A 126 -13.66 16.36 9.09
CA PHE A 126 -13.35 17.28 8.00
C PHE A 126 -14.25 18.52 8.00
N GLU A 127 -15.54 18.38 8.32
CA GLU A 127 -16.45 19.49 8.44
C GLU A 127 -16.06 20.46 9.59
N LYS A 128 -15.67 19.90 10.74
CA LYS A 128 -15.15 20.69 11.87
C LYS A 128 -13.87 21.44 11.54
N GLU A 129 -12.96 20.82 10.80
CA GLU A 129 -11.71 21.44 10.34
C GLU A 129 -11.99 22.49 9.24
N GLY A 130 -13.12 22.42 8.56
CA GLY A 130 -13.47 23.28 7.44
C GLY A 130 -12.72 22.93 6.15
N VAL A 131 -12.25 21.67 6.02
CA VAL A 131 -11.50 21.16 4.89
C VAL A 131 -12.37 20.18 4.09
N LYS A 132 -12.30 20.27 2.76
CA LYS A 132 -12.87 19.25 1.88
C LYS A 132 -11.77 18.23 1.54
N PRO A 133 -12.01 16.93 1.70
CA PRO A 133 -11.01 15.91 1.37
C PRO A 133 -10.46 16.04 -0.05
N GLU A 134 -11.33 16.38 -1.01
CA GLU A 134 -10.98 16.54 -2.43
C GLU A 134 -10.05 17.75 -2.69
N ASP A 135 -10.01 18.71 -1.78
CA ASP A 135 -9.09 19.86 -1.85
C ASP A 135 -7.76 19.56 -1.16
N ALA A 136 -7.75 18.63 -0.20
CA ALA A 136 -6.58 18.29 0.61
C ALA A 136 -5.76 17.13 0.05
N TYR A 137 -6.39 16.14 -0.60
CA TYR A 137 -5.74 14.91 -1.03
C TYR A 137 -5.92 14.63 -2.52
N SER A 138 -4.89 14.07 -3.13
CA SER A 138 -4.89 13.60 -4.53
C SER A 138 -5.77 12.37 -4.73
N ILE A 139 -5.94 11.57 -3.68
CA ILE A 139 -6.78 10.37 -3.66
C ILE A 139 -7.88 10.56 -2.63
N VAL A 140 -9.15 10.44 -3.06
CA VAL A 140 -10.31 10.42 -2.15
C VAL A 140 -11.15 9.21 -2.51
N GLN A 141 -11.11 8.19 -1.67
CA GLN A 141 -11.81 6.93 -1.89
C GLN A 141 -12.88 6.72 -0.81
N LYS A 142 -14.06 6.29 -1.24
CA LYS A 142 -15.25 6.17 -0.39
C LYS A 142 -15.78 4.74 -0.37
N VAL A 143 -16.26 4.32 0.77
CA VAL A 143 -16.97 3.06 0.96
C VAL A 143 -18.42 3.38 1.28
N ASN A 144 -19.36 2.94 0.44
CA ASN A 144 -20.77 3.29 0.57
C ASN A 144 -21.00 4.81 0.72
N GLY A 145 -20.26 5.62 -0.04
CA GLY A 145 -20.37 7.08 -0.07
C GLY A 145 -19.70 7.82 1.08
N LYS A 146 -19.03 7.11 2.01
CA LYS A 146 -18.34 7.70 3.16
C LYS A 146 -16.84 7.44 3.14
N MET A 147 -16.08 8.36 3.68
CA MET A 147 -14.64 8.25 3.88
C MET A 147 -14.33 7.71 5.28
N TYR A 148 -13.53 6.66 5.38
CA TYR A 148 -13.20 5.98 6.64
C TYR A 148 -11.71 5.99 6.97
N GLY A 149 -10.88 6.53 6.08
CA GLY A 149 -9.44 6.64 6.29
C GLY A 149 -8.85 7.75 5.45
N ILE A 150 -7.80 8.33 5.97
CA ILE A 150 -7.01 9.37 5.28
C ILE A 150 -5.89 8.67 4.51
N PRO A 151 -5.74 8.94 3.20
CA PRO A 151 -4.62 8.42 2.43
C PRO A 151 -3.33 9.08 2.90
N GLY A 152 -2.27 8.30 3.12
CA GLY A 152 -1.00 8.86 3.59
C GLY A 152 0.02 9.04 2.48
N ASP A 153 0.10 8.10 1.57
CA ASP A 153 1.11 8.08 0.52
C ASP A 153 0.52 7.80 -0.85
N LEU A 154 1.28 8.11 -1.89
CA LEU A 154 1.01 7.72 -3.27
C LEU A 154 2.03 6.64 -3.67
N LYS A 155 1.55 5.45 -3.93
CA LYS A 155 2.33 4.35 -4.49
C LYS A 155 1.94 4.17 -5.96
N SER A 156 2.53 4.99 -6.80
CA SER A 156 2.29 4.94 -8.25
C SER A 156 3.14 3.88 -8.91
N TRP A 157 2.64 3.24 -9.97
CA TRP A 157 3.33 2.19 -10.67
C TRP A 157 4.04 2.71 -11.92
N PHE A 158 5.20 2.12 -12.20
CA PHE A 158 6.02 2.37 -13.38
C PHE A 158 6.82 1.11 -13.71
N VAL A 159 7.68 1.17 -14.72
CA VAL A 159 8.58 0.07 -15.06
C VAL A 159 9.99 0.45 -14.63
N LEU A 160 10.62 -0.39 -13.79
CA LEU A 160 12.05 -0.37 -13.54
C LEU A 160 12.76 -1.15 -14.65
N LEU A 161 13.85 -0.59 -15.16
CA LEU A 161 14.66 -1.25 -16.19
C LEU A 161 16.14 -1.23 -15.73
N ASN A 162 16.83 -2.33 -15.99
CA ASN A 162 18.27 -2.40 -15.84
C ASN A 162 18.93 -1.67 -17.03
N LYS A 163 19.53 -0.50 -16.77
CA LYS A 163 20.09 0.36 -17.80
C LYS A 163 21.26 -0.27 -18.51
N ASP A 164 22.10 -1.03 -17.80
CA ASP A 164 23.24 -1.72 -18.39
C ASP A 164 22.79 -2.74 -19.44
N TYR A 165 21.64 -3.37 -19.23
CA TYR A 165 21.06 -4.32 -20.18
C TYR A 165 20.43 -3.63 -21.39
N LEU A 166 19.88 -2.41 -21.21
CA LEU A 166 19.46 -1.60 -22.36
C LEU A 166 20.67 -1.22 -23.21
N ASP A 167 21.73 -0.73 -22.58
CA ASP A 167 22.96 -0.33 -23.27
C ASP A 167 23.61 -1.54 -24.00
N GLU A 168 23.67 -2.71 -23.37
CA GLU A 168 24.13 -3.97 -23.96
C GLU A 168 23.31 -4.36 -25.19
N ALA A 169 22.00 -4.20 -25.14
CA ALA A 169 21.09 -4.53 -26.23
C ALA A 169 20.98 -3.43 -27.30
N GLY A 170 21.63 -2.29 -27.11
CA GLY A 170 21.52 -1.12 -27.98
C GLY A 170 20.13 -0.50 -28.00
N LEU A 171 19.42 -0.57 -26.88
CA LEU A 171 18.07 -0.03 -26.71
C LEU A 171 18.11 1.30 -25.96
N PRO A 172 17.39 2.33 -26.43
CA PRO A 172 17.22 3.55 -25.65
C PRO A 172 16.35 3.30 -24.40
N VAL A 173 16.40 4.21 -23.44
CA VAL A 173 15.36 4.27 -22.39
C VAL A 173 14.01 4.55 -23.08
N PRO A 174 12.95 3.81 -22.75
CA PRO A 174 11.65 4.00 -23.42
C PRO A 174 11.11 5.43 -23.28
N ASP A 175 10.42 5.90 -24.30
CA ASP A 175 9.73 7.19 -24.25
C ASP A 175 8.45 7.12 -23.44
N LEU A 176 7.88 8.29 -23.11
CA LEU A 176 6.70 8.39 -22.25
C LEU A 176 5.41 7.80 -22.87
N ASP A 177 5.41 7.59 -24.18
CA ASP A 177 4.29 7.09 -24.98
C ASP A 177 4.48 5.64 -25.49
N TRP A 178 5.47 4.91 -24.95
CA TRP A 178 5.68 3.53 -25.33
C TRP A 178 4.48 2.62 -25.01
N THR A 179 4.39 1.54 -25.77
CA THR A 179 3.24 0.63 -25.75
C THR A 179 3.59 -0.74 -25.16
N TRP A 180 2.56 -1.56 -24.86
CA TRP A 180 2.77 -2.95 -24.48
C TRP A 180 3.41 -3.78 -25.60
N ASP A 181 3.21 -3.41 -26.88
CA ASP A 181 3.93 -4.05 -27.99
C ASP A 181 5.43 -3.70 -27.93
N ASP A 182 5.79 -2.45 -27.64
CA ASP A 182 7.19 -2.04 -27.42
C ASP A 182 7.80 -2.77 -26.23
N TYR A 183 7.07 -2.85 -25.11
CA TYR A 183 7.49 -3.59 -23.92
C TYR A 183 7.83 -5.06 -24.26
N ARG A 184 7.00 -5.72 -25.05
CA ARG A 184 7.22 -7.09 -25.51
C ARG A 184 8.48 -7.23 -26.36
N GLU A 185 8.71 -6.28 -27.27
CA GLU A 185 9.93 -6.26 -28.10
C GLU A 185 11.20 -6.02 -27.24
N TYR A 186 11.13 -5.11 -26.26
CA TYR A 186 12.22 -4.93 -25.30
C TYR A 186 12.46 -6.21 -24.51
N ALA A 187 11.43 -6.85 -24.02
CA ALA A 187 11.55 -8.08 -23.25
C ALA A 187 12.27 -9.18 -24.06
N LYS A 188 11.95 -9.34 -25.36
CA LYS A 188 12.62 -10.29 -26.24
C LYS A 188 14.11 -9.98 -26.37
N LYS A 189 14.47 -8.71 -26.63
CA LYS A 189 15.86 -8.27 -26.85
C LYS A 189 16.71 -8.35 -25.58
N LEU A 190 16.10 -8.12 -24.40
CA LEU A 190 16.75 -8.19 -23.12
C LEU A 190 16.89 -9.63 -22.59
N THR A 191 16.19 -10.60 -23.19
CA THR A 191 16.28 -12.00 -22.81
C THR A 191 17.55 -12.62 -23.38
N GLN A 192 18.39 -13.19 -22.50
CA GLN A 192 19.66 -13.80 -22.89
C GLN A 192 19.93 -15.08 -22.09
N GLY A 193 20.82 -15.93 -22.64
CA GLY A 193 21.26 -17.16 -21.97
C GLY A 193 20.20 -18.26 -21.97
N GLU A 194 20.56 -19.39 -21.37
CA GLU A 194 19.72 -20.58 -21.29
C GLU A 194 19.88 -21.28 -19.91
N GLY A 195 18.89 -22.08 -19.56
CA GLY A 195 18.91 -22.87 -18.32
C GLY A 195 19.01 -21.99 -17.06
N ALA A 196 19.90 -22.37 -16.15
CA ALA A 196 20.06 -21.67 -14.88
C ALA A 196 20.68 -20.25 -14.99
N SER A 197 21.36 -19.98 -16.11
CA SER A 197 21.96 -18.66 -16.40
C SER A 197 21.05 -17.75 -17.23
N LYS A 198 19.81 -18.18 -17.51
CA LYS A 198 18.87 -17.40 -18.30
C LYS A 198 18.49 -16.13 -17.57
N ARG A 199 18.71 -14.99 -18.25
CA ARG A 199 18.18 -13.68 -17.92
C ARG A 199 16.91 -13.47 -18.72
N TYR A 200 15.81 -13.19 -18.06
CA TYR A 200 14.56 -12.86 -18.72
C TYR A 200 14.45 -11.36 -18.95
N GLY A 201 13.83 -10.97 -20.03
CA GLY A 201 13.58 -9.54 -20.30
C GLY A 201 12.52 -8.95 -19.38
N SER A 202 11.59 -9.76 -18.87
CA SER A 202 10.45 -9.30 -18.10
C SER A 202 10.10 -10.23 -16.92
N TYR A 203 9.43 -9.66 -15.94
CA TYR A 203 8.86 -10.37 -14.79
C TYR A 203 7.48 -9.81 -14.43
N PHE A 204 6.47 -10.68 -14.43
CA PHE A 204 5.15 -10.40 -13.86
C PHE A 204 4.93 -11.23 -12.60
N HIS A 205 4.53 -10.56 -11.52
CA HIS A 205 4.30 -11.23 -10.24
C HIS A 205 2.92 -11.92 -10.20
N SER A 206 2.66 -12.66 -9.11
CA SER A 206 1.40 -13.38 -8.89
C SER A 206 0.31 -12.57 -8.18
N TRP A 207 0.47 -11.25 -8.07
CA TRP A 207 -0.57 -10.36 -7.54
C TRP A 207 -1.66 -10.10 -8.58
N ASP A 208 -2.86 -9.78 -8.11
CA ASP A 208 -4.02 -9.48 -8.94
C ASP A 208 -3.76 -8.37 -9.97
N HIS A 209 -3.00 -7.34 -9.59
CA HIS A 209 -2.61 -6.24 -10.48
C HIS A 209 -2.06 -6.72 -11.83
N TYR A 210 -1.28 -7.77 -11.85
CA TYR A 210 -0.72 -8.32 -13.08
C TYR A 210 -1.75 -9.06 -13.94
N ASP A 211 -2.92 -9.40 -13.40
CA ASP A 211 -3.99 -10.06 -14.17
C ASP A 211 -4.84 -9.07 -14.97
N TYR A 212 -4.74 -7.75 -14.67
CA TYR A 212 -5.46 -6.70 -15.39
C TYR A 212 -4.63 -5.45 -15.69
N MET A 213 -3.32 -5.48 -15.50
CA MET A 213 -2.42 -4.33 -15.69
C MET A 213 -2.54 -3.68 -17.07
N GLY A 214 -2.74 -4.48 -18.12
CA GLY A 214 -2.96 -3.96 -19.48
C GLY A 214 -4.20 -3.09 -19.63
N MET A 215 -5.15 -3.18 -18.69
CA MET A 215 -6.38 -2.37 -18.74
C MET A 215 -6.20 -0.95 -18.16
N TRP A 216 -5.12 -0.69 -17.44
CA TRP A 216 -4.93 0.59 -16.74
C TRP A 216 -4.94 1.81 -17.65
N SER A 217 -4.43 1.69 -18.87
CA SER A 217 -4.40 2.78 -19.83
C SER A 217 -5.77 3.15 -20.41
N ASN A 218 -6.72 2.22 -20.41
CA ASN A 218 -8.03 2.39 -21.02
C ASN A 218 -9.18 2.43 -20.02
N TYR A 219 -8.94 2.00 -18.79
CA TYR A 219 -9.96 1.82 -17.79
C TYR A 219 -9.57 2.56 -16.50
N GLN A 220 -10.27 3.65 -16.22
CA GLN A 220 -9.96 4.56 -15.11
C GLN A 220 -10.69 4.23 -13.80
N ASP A 221 -11.20 3.00 -13.67
CA ASP A 221 -11.88 2.54 -12.45
C ASP A 221 -11.55 1.07 -12.20
N ASN A 222 -12.23 0.46 -11.24
CA ASN A 222 -12.02 -0.94 -10.89
C ASN A 222 -12.34 -1.85 -12.09
N PRO A 223 -11.35 -2.52 -12.69
CA PRO A 223 -11.57 -3.28 -13.92
C PRO A 223 -12.43 -4.54 -13.73
N MET A 224 -12.65 -4.99 -12.50
CA MET A 224 -13.47 -6.17 -12.21
C MET A 224 -14.98 -5.88 -12.31
N PHE A 225 -15.38 -4.61 -12.30
CA PHE A 225 -16.78 -4.20 -12.32
C PHE A 225 -17.04 -3.18 -13.43
N ASN A 226 -18.30 -3.06 -13.85
CA ASN A 226 -18.74 -1.93 -14.66
C ASN A 226 -18.80 -0.64 -13.82
N ALA A 227 -18.88 0.51 -14.48
CA ALA A 227 -18.75 1.82 -13.84
C ALA A 227 -19.77 2.09 -12.72
N ASP A 228 -20.97 1.54 -12.80
CA ASP A 228 -22.01 1.67 -11.79
C ASP A 228 -22.02 0.53 -10.74
N MET A 229 -21.04 -0.39 -10.83
CA MET A 229 -20.86 -1.52 -9.91
C MET A 229 -22.06 -2.49 -9.86
N THR A 230 -22.87 -2.55 -10.93
CA THR A 230 -24.07 -3.41 -11.01
C THR A 230 -23.80 -4.76 -11.67
N ALA A 231 -22.66 -4.89 -12.35
CA ALA A 231 -22.23 -6.13 -13.01
C ALA A 231 -20.70 -6.30 -12.93
N VAL A 232 -20.23 -7.54 -13.05
CA VAL A 232 -18.82 -7.81 -13.29
C VAL A 232 -18.43 -7.48 -14.73
N ASN A 233 -17.18 -7.16 -14.98
CA ASN A 233 -16.65 -6.67 -16.25
C ASN A 233 -15.62 -7.63 -16.90
N PHE A 234 -15.59 -8.89 -16.49
CA PHE A 234 -14.58 -9.85 -16.96
C PHE A 234 -14.71 -10.28 -18.42
N ASP A 235 -15.85 -9.97 -19.08
CA ASP A 235 -16.04 -10.16 -20.52
C ASP A 235 -15.54 -9.00 -21.38
N HIS A 236 -14.99 -7.94 -20.76
CA HIS A 236 -14.34 -6.87 -21.49
C HIS A 236 -13.19 -7.45 -22.34
N PRO A 237 -13.12 -7.12 -23.67
CA PRO A 237 -12.14 -7.74 -24.58
C PRO A 237 -10.69 -7.66 -24.10
N MET A 238 -10.32 -6.57 -23.41
CA MET A 238 -8.95 -6.36 -22.92
C MET A 238 -8.51 -7.40 -21.88
N TYR A 239 -9.41 -8.02 -21.11
CA TYR A 239 -9.04 -9.13 -20.22
C TYR A 239 -8.47 -10.29 -21.02
N LYS A 240 -9.18 -10.65 -22.09
CA LYS A 240 -8.78 -11.73 -22.99
C LYS A 240 -7.47 -11.39 -23.71
N GLU A 241 -7.36 -10.17 -24.23
CA GLU A 241 -6.16 -9.68 -24.92
C GLU A 241 -4.95 -9.64 -23.96
N TRP A 242 -5.12 -9.12 -22.77
CA TRP A 242 -4.06 -9.04 -21.76
C TRP A 242 -3.58 -10.42 -21.27
N LEU A 243 -4.48 -11.33 -20.96
CA LEU A 243 -4.11 -12.67 -20.53
C LEU A 243 -3.39 -13.43 -21.65
N GLN A 244 -3.84 -13.28 -22.92
CA GLN A 244 -3.17 -13.85 -24.07
C GLN A 244 -1.78 -13.24 -24.26
N PHE A 245 -1.63 -11.92 -24.11
CA PHE A 245 -0.36 -11.22 -24.20
C PHE A 245 0.66 -11.77 -23.17
N ARG A 246 0.25 -11.93 -21.92
CA ARG A 246 1.09 -12.55 -20.87
C ARG A 246 1.50 -13.97 -21.23
N TYR A 247 0.54 -14.77 -21.66
CA TYR A 247 0.79 -16.15 -22.05
C TYR A 247 1.77 -16.24 -23.22
N ASP A 248 1.65 -15.36 -24.22
CA ASP A 248 2.54 -15.34 -25.38
C ASP A 248 3.96 -14.92 -25.00
N MET A 249 4.14 -13.90 -24.16
CA MET A 249 5.47 -13.51 -23.66
C MET A 249 6.19 -14.66 -22.95
N GLU A 250 5.43 -15.48 -22.22
CA GLU A 250 5.96 -16.61 -21.47
C GLU A 250 6.20 -17.83 -22.37
N ASN A 251 5.20 -18.23 -23.17
CA ASN A 251 5.18 -19.52 -23.85
C ASN A 251 5.67 -19.47 -25.29
N THR A 252 5.45 -18.37 -25.99
CA THR A 252 5.86 -18.15 -27.38
C THR A 252 7.23 -17.47 -27.45
N ASP A 253 7.36 -16.30 -26.82
CA ASP A 253 8.57 -15.49 -26.89
C ASP A 253 9.66 -15.97 -25.92
N LYS A 254 9.28 -16.67 -24.87
CA LYS A 254 10.16 -17.11 -23.77
C LYS A 254 10.90 -15.94 -23.09
N SER A 255 10.34 -14.74 -23.14
CA SER A 255 10.94 -13.48 -22.65
C SER A 255 10.49 -13.10 -21.24
N GLN A 256 9.45 -13.77 -20.74
CA GLN A 256 8.86 -13.60 -19.40
C GLN A 256 9.24 -14.77 -18.50
N VAL A 257 9.51 -14.48 -17.22
CA VAL A 257 9.67 -15.54 -16.21
C VAL A 257 8.40 -16.37 -16.14
N PRO A 258 8.48 -17.73 -16.21
CA PRO A 258 7.29 -18.57 -16.19
C PRO A 258 6.44 -18.37 -14.93
N PHE A 259 5.15 -18.18 -15.10
CA PHE A 259 4.21 -18.00 -13.98
C PHE A 259 4.19 -19.21 -13.02
N ALA A 260 4.37 -20.40 -13.56
CA ALA A 260 4.51 -21.62 -12.77
C ALA A 260 5.69 -21.54 -11.79
N ASP A 261 6.82 -21.00 -12.24
CA ASP A 261 8.01 -20.84 -11.41
C ASP A 261 7.79 -19.73 -10.36
N VAL A 262 7.16 -18.61 -10.75
CA VAL A 262 6.81 -17.51 -9.83
C VAL A 262 5.98 -18.04 -8.66
N LYS A 263 4.95 -18.87 -8.93
CA LYS A 263 4.08 -19.44 -7.90
C LYS A 263 4.74 -20.55 -7.08
N SER A 264 5.35 -21.54 -7.76
CA SER A 264 5.86 -22.74 -7.08
C SER A 264 7.07 -22.45 -6.20
N MET A 265 7.91 -21.49 -6.59
CA MET A 265 9.11 -21.09 -5.85
C MET A 265 8.85 -19.91 -4.91
N ASN A 266 7.63 -19.39 -4.86
CA ASN A 266 7.31 -18.14 -4.14
C ASN A 266 8.35 -17.04 -4.41
N MET A 267 8.61 -16.80 -5.72
CA MET A 267 9.72 -15.95 -6.16
C MET A 267 9.59 -14.54 -5.60
N ASN A 268 10.69 -14.02 -5.07
CA ASN A 268 10.82 -12.63 -4.67
C ASN A 268 11.26 -11.79 -5.88
N TYR A 269 10.45 -10.81 -6.29
CA TYR A 269 10.75 -9.92 -7.41
C TYR A 269 11.97 -9.03 -7.15
N ARG A 270 12.23 -8.67 -5.88
CA ARG A 270 13.42 -7.92 -5.47
C ARG A 270 14.69 -8.69 -5.80
N ASP A 271 14.75 -9.94 -5.33
CA ASP A 271 15.91 -10.80 -5.59
C ASP A 271 16.13 -11.00 -7.09
N LYS A 272 15.04 -11.12 -7.87
CA LYS A 272 15.13 -11.28 -9.33
C LYS A 272 15.69 -10.04 -10.00
N PHE A 273 15.26 -8.86 -9.60
CA PHE A 273 15.71 -7.60 -10.18
C PHE A 273 17.15 -7.27 -9.75
N PHE A 274 17.42 -7.21 -8.46
CA PHE A 274 18.72 -6.81 -7.95
C PHE A 274 19.85 -7.80 -8.25
N ASN A 275 19.55 -9.09 -8.38
CA ASN A 275 20.51 -10.08 -8.86
C ASN A 275 20.66 -10.09 -10.41
N GLY A 276 20.09 -9.15 -11.13
CA GLY A 276 20.21 -9.04 -12.58
C GLY A 276 19.57 -10.19 -13.38
N GLN A 277 18.62 -10.93 -12.79
CA GLN A 277 17.99 -12.07 -13.45
C GLN A 277 16.84 -11.67 -14.37
N ILE A 278 16.41 -10.41 -14.31
CA ILE A 278 15.38 -9.81 -15.16
C ILE A 278 15.83 -8.43 -15.66
N GLY A 279 15.41 -8.06 -16.87
CA GLY A 279 15.72 -6.76 -17.47
C GLY A 279 14.71 -5.67 -17.11
N MET A 280 13.44 -6.01 -16.97
CA MET A 280 12.34 -5.07 -16.70
C MET A 280 11.40 -5.62 -15.64
N LEU A 281 10.90 -4.71 -14.79
CA LEU A 281 9.98 -5.00 -13.70
C LEU A 281 8.91 -3.91 -13.60
N PRO A 282 7.69 -4.11 -14.09
CA PRO A 282 6.55 -3.27 -13.76
C PRO A 282 6.24 -3.41 -12.26
N ILE A 283 6.34 -2.30 -11.49
CA ILE A 283 6.22 -2.34 -10.03
C ILE A 283 5.85 -0.97 -9.47
N GLY A 284 5.41 -0.92 -8.22
CA GLY A 284 5.08 0.31 -7.53
C GLY A 284 6.31 1.06 -6.99
N SER A 285 6.13 2.37 -6.78
CA SER A 285 7.18 3.29 -6.29
C SER A 285 7.72 2.96 -4.90
N PHE A 286 7.13 2.01 -4.19
CA PHE A 286 7.66 1.47 -2.93
C PHE A 286 9.01 0.74 -3.09
N MET A 287 9.44 0.48 -4.33
CA MET A 287 10.79 -0.03 -4.62
C MET A 287 11.87 1.07 -4.66
N VAL A 288 11.49 2.35 -4.76
CA VAL A 288 12.45 3.46 -4.91
C VAL A 288 13.46 3.52 -3.75
N PRO A 289 13.06 3.43 -2.47
CA PRO A 289 14.00 3.45 -1.34
C PRO A 289 14.97 2.26 -1.30
N GLU A 290 14.75 1.25 -2.13
CA GLU A 290 15.56 0.03 -2.16
C GLU A 290 16.60 0.05 -3.29
N LEU A 291 16.51 1.03 -4.21
CA LEU A 291 17.35 1.08 -5.42
C LEU A 291 18.82 1.44 -5.14
N ASP A 292 19.10 2.04 -4.01
CA ASP A 292 20.45 2.38 -3.55
C ASP A 292 20.83 1.74 -2.21
N ASP A 293 19.96 0.87 -1.66
CA ASP A 293 20.23 0.09 -0.45
C ASP A 293 21.23 -1.05 -0.75
N GLN A 294 22.51 -0.70 -0.87
CA GLN A 294 23.56 -1.64 -1.20
C GLN A 294 23.86 -2.63 -0.07
N ASP A 295 23.47 -2.35 1.14
CA ASP A 295 23.63 -3.27 2.28
C ASP A 295 22.65 -4.45 2.14
N LYS A 296 21.44 -4.18 1.69
CA LYS A 296 20.39 -5.19 1.57
C LYS A 296 20.30 -5.80 0.17
N TYR A 297 20.50 -4.98 -0.85
CA TYR A 297 20.39 -5.36 -2.26
C TYR A 297 21.63 -4.95 -3.05
N PRO A 298 22.80 -5.54 -2.79
CA PRO A 298 24.04 -5.18 -3.49
C PRO A 298 23.92 -5.43 -4.99
N HIS A 299 24.20 -4.42 -5.81
CA HIS A 299 24.25 -4.49 -7.27
C HIS A 299 25.13 -3.36 -7.84
N GLU A 300 25.54 -3.49 -9.11
CA GLU A 300 26.42 -2.51 -9.75
C GLU A 300 25.70 -1.70 -10.86
N PHE A 301 24.56 -2.18 -11.36
CA PHE A 301 23.86 -1.55 -12.46
C PHE A 301 23.08 -0.30 -12.02
N VAL A 302 22.81 0.57 -12.99
CA VAL A 302 21.90 1.71 -12.81
C VAL A 302 20.49 1.30 -13.14
N THR A 303 19.54 1.62 -12.27
CA THR A 303 18.10 1.49 -12.54
C THR A 303 17.59 2.72 -13.26
N THR A 304 17.00 2.53 -14.44
CA THR A 304 16.25 3.58 -15.16
C THR A 304 14.74 3.31 -15.15
N PHE A 305 13.95 4.24 -15.63
CA PHE A 305 12.50 4.26 -15.44
C PHE A 305 11.77 4.52 -16.77
N ALA A 306 10.63 3.89 -16.90
CA ALA A 306 9.64 4.21 -17.93
C ALA A 306 8.23 4.17 -17.32
N PRO A 307 7.23 4.91 -17.86
CA PRO A 307 5.86 4.80 -17.38
C PRO A 307 5.30 3.39 -17.63
N ILE A 308 4.17 3.04 -17.01
CA ILE A 308 3.43 1.85 -17.43
C ILE A 308 3.06 1.98 -18.89
N PRO A 309 3.33 0.96 -19.75
CA PRO A 309 3.01 1.02 -21.16
C PRO A 309 1.51 1.16 -21.41
N ALA A 310 1.13 1.86 -22.46
CA ALA A 310 -0.25 1.94 -22.92
C ALA A 310 -0.52 0.90 -24.02
N TRP A 311 -1.80 0.52 -24.23
CA TRP A 311 -2.19 -0.10 -25.47
C TRP A 311 -2.06 0.93 -26.62
N LYS A 312 -1.72 0.47 -27.81
CA LYS A 312 -1.44 1.34 -28.98
C LYS A 312 -2.55 2.35 -29.31
N ASP A 313 -3.80 2.06 -28.94
CA ASP A 313 -4.96 2.91 -29.20
C ASP A 313 -5.41 3.68 -27.93
N ALA A 314 -4.63 3.63 -26.84
CA ALA A 314 -4.92 4.32 -25.60
C ALA A 314 -4.06 5.56 -25.43
N GLU A 315 -4.59 6.55 -24.73
CA GLU A 315 -3.80 7.70 -24.28
C GLU A 315 -2.73 7.26 -23.27
N PRO A 316 -1.46 7.62 -23.49
CA PRO A 316 -0.38 7.25 -22.59
C PRO A 316 -0.48 7.98 -21.24
N GLY A 317 0.29 7.51 -20.25
CA GLY A 317 0.48 8.19 -18.97
C GLY A 317 -0.47 7.77 -17.86
N THR A 318 -1.44 6.90 -18.11
CA THR A 318 -2.28 6.36 -17.04
C THR A 318 -1.54 5.27 -16.28
N THR A 319 -1.45 5.40 -14.97
CA THR A 319 -0.87 4.39 -14.09
C THR A 319 -1.78 4.09 -12.92
N TYR A 320 -1.64 2.88 -12.36
CA TYR A 320 -2.30 2.54 -11.10
C TYR A 320 -1.60 3.25 -9.94
N THR A 321 -2.41 3.81 -9.04
CA THR A 321 -1.92 4.46 -7.82
C THR A 321 -2.74 3.98 -6.63
N GLU A 322 -2.05 3.57 -5.60
CA GLU A 322 -2.66 3.16 -4.33
C GLU A 322 -2.05 3.93 -3.15
N SER A 323 -2.65 3.78 -1.98
CA SER A 323 -2.23 4.45 -0.76
C SER A 323 -2.33 3.52 0.44
N HIS A 324 -1.52 3.77 1.45
CA HIS A 324 -1.85 3.35 2.81
C HIS A 324 -2.94 4.26 3.37
N PHE A 325 -3.88 3.65 4.09
CA PHE A 325 -4.97 4.39 4.75
C PHE A 325 -4.78 4.34 6.26
N TYR A 326 -4.99 5.50 6.89
CA TYR A 326 -4.95 5.68 8.32
C TYR A 326 -6.35 5.99 8.80
N SER A 327 -6.89 5.15 9.67
CA SER A 327 -8.30 5.15 10.06
C SER A 327 -8.44 5.26 11.56
N ILE A 328 -9.49 5.97 12.01
CA ILE A 328 -9.85 6.02 13.41
C ILE A 328 -10.61 4.73 13.76
N SER A 329 -10.11 3.96 14.71
CA SER A 329 -10.79 2.76 15.20
C SER A 329 -12.14 3.12 15.82
N LYS A 330 -13.15 2.29 15.61
CA LYS A 330 -14.44 2.45 16.31
C LYS A 330 -14.34 2.27 17.83
N THR A 331 -13.23 1.68 18.31
CA THR A 331 -12.98 1.46 19.74
C THR A 331 -12.21 2.59 20.40
N SER A 332 -11.80 3.61 19.64
CA SER A 332 -11.10 4.78 20.15
C SER A 332 -11.98 5.58 21.12
N LYS A 333 -11.38 6.03 22.21
CA LYS A 333 -11.97 6.98 23.16
C LYS A 333 -11.53 8.42 22.90
N HIS A 334 -10.57 8.61 21.99
CA HIS A 334 -9.96 9.90 21.64
C HIS A 334 -10.00 10.15 20.13
N PRO A 335 -11.20 10.08 19.50
CA PRO A 335 -11.29 10.11 18.03
C PRO A 335 -10.88 11.45 17.42
N GLN A 336 -11.03 12.58 18.12
CA GLN A 336 -10.59 13.89 17.62
C GLN A 336 -9.07 13.98 17.61
N GLU A 337 -8.42 13.61 18.72
CA GLU A 337 -6.97 13.62 18.83
C GLU A 337 -6.31 12.61 17.86
N ALA A 338 -6.97 11.47 17.63
CA ALA A 338 -6.56 10.50 16.61
C ALA A 338 -6.65 11.11 15.20
N TYR A 339 -7.74 11.84 14.88
CA TYR A 339 -7.89 12.56 13.63
C TYR A 339 -6.79 13.60 13.44
N ASP A 340 -6.55 14.43 14.45
CA ASP A 340 -5.56 15.52 14.39
C ASP A 340 -4.15 14.96 14.17
N PHE A 341 -3.81 13.85 14.85
CA PHE A 341 -2.53 13.17 14.60
C PHE A 341 -2.45 12.53 13.21
N ILE A 342 -3.49 11.87 12.72
CA ILE A 342 -3.51 11.30 11.35
C ILE A 342 -3.30 12.42 10.32
N ARG A 343 -3.94 13.57 10.49
CA ARG A 343 -3.75 14.74 9.61
C ARG A 343 -2.28 15.18 9.57
N PHE A 344 -1.67 15.33 10.74
CA PHE A 344 -0.23 15.65 10.83
C PHE A 344 0.65 14.55 10.22
N TYR A 345 0.36 13.28 10.55
CA TYR A 345 1.15 12.14 10.09
C TYR A 345 1.14 12.00 8.56
N THR A 346 -0.01 12.26 7.92
CA THR A 346 -0.18 12.14 6.46
C THR A 346 0.28 13.36 5.66
N THR A 347 0.66 14.45 6.30
CA THR A 347 1.20 15.68 5.70
C THR A 347 2.66 15.90 6.13
N GLU A 348 2.93 16.67 7.18
CA GLU A 348 4.29 16.94 7.68
C GLU A 348 5.03 15.67 8.10
N GLY A 349 4.30 14.69 8.67
CA GLY A 349 4.86 13.40 9.05
C GLY A 349 5.46 12.63 7.86
N MET A 350 4.87 12.73 6.67
CA MET A 350 5.41 12.08 5.47
C MET A 350 6.74 12.68 5.04
N LYS A 351 6.95 13.99 5.20
CA LYS A 351 8.25 14.63 4.98
C LYS A 351 9.30 14.17 5.98
N ILE A 352 8.92 14.08 7.26
CA ILE A 352 9.81 13.58 8.33
C ILE A 352 10.24 12.14 8.06
N ARG A 353 9.33 11.30 7.57
CA ARG A 353 9.61 9.90 7.23
C ARG A 353 10.53 9.76 6.01
N GLY A 354 10.32 10.57 4.97
CA GLY A 354 11.15 10.59 3.76
C GLY A 354 11.17 9.30 2.93
N ILE A 355 10.21 8.40 3.08
CA ILE A 355 10.20 7.05 2.46
C ILE A 355 9.09 6.84 1.42
N SER A 356 8.25 7.81 1.19
CA SER A 356 7.18 7.74 0.19
C SER A 356 6.65 9.13 -0.15
N VAL A 357 6.02 9.26 -1.30
CA VAL A 357 5.37 10.50 -1.74
C VAL A 357 4.09 10.68 -0.92
N SER A 358 3.86 11.85 -0.33
CA SER A 358 2.60 12.15 0.36
C SER A 358 1.40 12.12 -0.59
N ALA A 359 0.24 11.71 -0.08
CA ALA A 359 -1.03 11.82 -0.80
C ALA A 359 -1.63 13.24 -0.75
N GLU A 360 -0.98 14.18 -0.07
CA GLU A 360 -1.40 15.58 -0.01
C GLU A 360 -1.43 16.20 -1.42
N LYS A 361 -2.42 17.02 -1.69
CA LYS A 361 -2.61 17.62 -3.01
C LYS A 361 -1.68 18.81 -3.22
N GLY A 362 -1.13 18.94 -4.43
CA GLY A 362 -0.30 20.08 -4.82
C GLY A 362 1.16 20.01 -4.36
N ILE A 363 1.61 18.86 -3.86
CA ILE A 363 3.02 18.65 -3.51
C ILE A 363 3.90 18.44 -4.76
N ASP A 364 5.19 18.71 -4.61
CA ASP A 364 6.20 18.29 -5.59
C ASP A 364 6.58 16.82 -5.32
N LYS A 365 6.11 15.93 -6.18
CA LYS A 365 6.39 14.49 -6.07
C LYS A 365 7.90 14.20 -6.12
N MET A 366 8.67 14.98 -6.90
CA MET A 366 10.12 14.78 -7.02
C MET A 366 10.90 15.19 -5.77
N GLU A 367 10.41 16.16 -5.00
CA GLU A 367 10.98 16.47 -3.68
C GLU A 367 10.96 15.23 -2.78
N PHE A 368 9.82 14.54 -2.72
CA PHE A 368 9.68 13.29 -1.95
C PHE A 368 10.47 12.12 -2.53
N MET A 369 10.57 12.01 -3.85
CA MET A 369 11.39 10.96 -4.48
C MET A 369 12.88 11.14 -4.15
N LYS A 370 13.37 12.37 -4.15
CA LYS A 370 14.76 12.70 -3.79
C LYS A 370 15.09 12.38 -2.32
N LEU A 371 14.10 12.49 -1.42
CA LEU A 371 14.30 12.11 0.00
C LEU A 371 14.49 10.60 0.20
N GLN A 372 14.09 9.78 -0.79
CA GLN A 372 14.14 8.33 -0.71
C GLN A 372 15.46 7.74 -1.26
N ILE A 373 16.31 8.57 -1.86
CA ILE A 373 17.52 8.13 -2.59
C ILE A 373 18.72 8.84 -1.98
N ASP A 374 19.58 8.10 -1.29
CA ASP A 374 20.80 8.61 -0.66
C ASP A 374 21.97 8.65 -1.64
N GLU A 375 22.12 7.60 -2.47
CA GLU A 375 23.21 7.44 -3.44
C GLU A 375 22.70 7.38 -4.89
N PRO A 376 22.54 8.54 -5.57
CA PRO A 376 21.92 8.59 -6.89
C PRO A 376 22.74 7.91 -8.00
N LYS A 377 23.96 7.42 -7.72
CA LYS A 377 24.77 6.72 -8.72
C LYS A 377 24.14 5.42 -9.24
N TYR A 378 23.22 4.82 -8.49
CA TYR A 378 22.51 3.59 -8.89
C TYR A 378 21.14 3.87 -9.51
N VAL A 379 20.76 5.16 -9.60
CA VAL A 379 19.42 5.59 -10.02
C VAL A 379 19.54 6.61 -11.14
N ASP A 380 18.87 6.37 -12.26
CA ASP A 380 18.75 7.34 -13.35
C ASP A 380 17.73 8.42 -12.96
N MET A 381 18.21 9.43 -12.24
CA MET A 381 17.38 10.52 -11.71
C MET A 381 16.71 11.34 -12.81
N GLU A 382 17.31 11.43 -14.00
CA GLU A 382 16.73 12.15 -15.13
C GLU A 382 15.50 11.39 -15.69
N ALA A 383 15.62 10.08 -15.85
CA ALA A 383 14.50 9.24 -16.26
C ALA A 383 13.38 9.21 -15.21
N LEU A 384 13.72 9.13 -13.92
CA LEU A 384 12.74 9.21 -12.85
C LEU A 384 11.97 10.55 -12.89
N GLU A 385 12.68 11.66 -13.02
CA GLU A 385 12.08 12.99 -13.10
C GLU A 385 11.19 13.14 -14.35
N LYS A 386 11.63 12.61 -15.49
CA LYS A 386 10.86 12.57 -16.75
C LYS A 386 9.54 11.82 -16.56
N VAL A 387 9.57 10.67 -15.89
CA VAL A 387 8.37 9.85 -15.61
C VAL A 387 7.44 10.54 -14.63
N MET A 388 7.96 11.03 -13.51
CA MET A 388 7.14 11.65 -12.45
C MET A 388 6.51 12.98 -12.87
N ASN A 389 7.17 13.73 -13.75
CA ASN A 389 6.69 14.99 -14.31
C ASN A 389 6.02 14.83 -15.69
N ASN A 390 5.66 13.59 -16.07
CA ASN A 390 4.95 13.34 -17.32
C ASN A 390 3.65 14.17 -17.37
N PRO A 391 3.48 15.09 -18.32
CA PRO A 391 2.29 15.93 -18.41
C PRO A 391 1.00 15.14 -18.71
N ALA A 392 1.14 13.94 -19.26
CA ALA A 392 0.04 13.02 -19.49
C ALA A 392 -0.27 12.11 -18.27
N TRP A 393 0.46 12.28 -17.16
CA TRP A 393 0.26 11.44 -15.96
C TRP A 393 -1.16 11.50 -15.45
N LYS A 394 -1.76 10.33 -15.32
CA LYS A 394 -3.09 10.14 -14.73
C LYS A 394 -3.03 9.01 -13.71
N ASP A 395 -3.35 9.35 -12.47
CA ASP A 395 -3.49 8.36 -11.42
C ASP A 395 -4.82 7.61 -11.58
N ASN A 396 -4.75 6.32 -11.89
CA ASN A 396 -5.91 5.44 -11.86
C ASN A 396 -6.07 4.91 -10.43
N VAL A 397 -7.08 5.41 -9.74
CA VAL A 397 -7.46 4.98 -8.40
C VAL A 397 -8.88 4.45 -8.41
N TYR A 398 -9.13 3.35 -7.75
CA TYR A 398 -10.49 2.83 -7.61
C TYR A 398 -11.29 3.76 -6.69
N GLN A 399 -12.21 4.52 -7.27
CA GLN A 399 -13.02 5.50 -6.52
C GLN A 399 -13.98 4.80 -5.55
N ASN A 400 -14.53 3.68 -5.98
CA ASN A 400 -15.43 2.86 -5.19
C ASN A 400 -15.05 1.38 -5.36
N VAL A 401 -15.12 0.64 -4.26
CA VAL A 401 -15.03 -0.82 -4.29
C VAL A 401 -16.09 -1.41 -3.37
N PRO A 402 -16.67 -2.56 -3.71
CA PRO A 402 -17.54 -3.25 -2.78
C PRO A 402 -16.72 -3.85 -1.63
N SER A 403 -17.37 -4.04 -0.47
CA SER A 403 -16.71 -4.64 0.71
C SER A 403 -16.15 -6.05 0.47
N TYR A 404 -16.61 -6.74 -0.57
CA TYR A 404 -16.16 -8.07 -0.99
C TYR A 404 -15.14 -8.05 -2.15
N ASN A 405 -14.54 -6.87 -2.43
CA ASN A 405 -13.57 -6.73 -3.54
C ASN A 405 -12.38 -7.70 -3.40
N LYS A 406 -11.94 -7.95 -2.17
CA LYS A 406 -10.83 -8.87 -1.92
C LYS A 406 -11.17 -10.32 -2.32
N GLU A 407 -12.37 -10.79 -2.00
CA GLU A 407 -12.82 -12.12 -2.40
C GLU A 407 -12.97 -12.21 -3.92
N MET A 408 -13.40 -11.10 -4.58
CA MET A 408 -13.48 -11.01 -6.03
C MET A 408 -12.09 -11.08 -6.67
N SER A 409 -11.11 -10.32 -6.14
CA SER A 409 -9.70 -10.41 -6.57
C SER A 409 -9.14 -11.83 -6.42
N GLN A 410 -9.39 -12.48 -5.29
CA GLN A 410 -8.89 -13.84 -5.08
C GLN A 410 -9.49 -14.82 -6.09
N MET A 411 -10.80 -14.74 -6.34
CA MET A 411 -11.48 -15.56 -7.36
C MET A 411 -10.88 -15.31 -8.75
N MET A 412 -10.60 -14.05 -9.09
CA MET A 412 -9.95 -13.68 -10.35
C MET A 412 -8.55 -14.28 -10.47
N ILE A 413 -7.71 -14.16 -9.44
CA ILE A 413 -6.36 -14.77 -9.41
C ILE A 413 -6.45 -16.28 -9.63
N ASP A 414 -7.39 -16.94 -8.96
CA ASP A 414 -7.54 -18.40 -9.04
C ASP A 414 -7.94 -18.85 -10.45
N GLU A 415 -8.87 -18.15 -11.09
CA GLU A 415 -9.31 -18.46 -12.45
C GLU A 415 -8.24 -18.12 -13.50
N CYS A 416 -7.63 -16.93 -13.44
CA CYS A 416 -6.55 -16.52 -14.35
C CYS A 416 -5.34 -17.46 -14.24
N SER A 417 -5.02 -17.92 -13.02
CA SER A 417 -3.94 -18.88 -12.77
C SER A 417 -4.14 -20.18 -13.54
N LYS A 418 -5.36 -20.68 -13.72
CA LYS A 418 -5.63 -21.92 -14.47
C LYS A 418 -5.18 -21.78 -15.92
N PHE A 419 -5.49 -20.67 -16.57
CA PHE A 419 -5.04 -20.39 -17.94
C PHE A 419 -3.52 -20.25 -18.02
N LEU A 420 -2.93 -19.42 -17.15
CA LEU A 420 -1.48 -19.16 -17.16
C LEU A 420 -0.65 -20.42 -16.86
N LEU A 421 -1.20 -21.36 -16.07
CA LEU A 421 -0.60 -22.68 -15.82
C LEU A 421 -0.91 -23.71 -16.90
N GLY A 422 -1.66 -23.35 -17.94
CA GLY A 422 -2.04 -24.26 -19.02
C GLY A 422 -3.03 -25.37 -18.64
N THR A 423 -3.73 -25.20 -17.51
CA THR A 423 -4.73 -26.19 -17.02
C THR A 423 -6.14 -25.90 -17.50
N ASP A 424 -6.38 -24.72 -18.08
CA ASP A 424 -7.65 -24.34 -18.70
C ASP A 424 -7.40 -23.50 -19.98
N THR A 425 -8.45 -23.34 -20.79
CA THR A 425 -8.43 -22.48 -21.98
C THR A 425 -8.79 -21.04 -21.59
N LEU A 426 -8.34 -20.06 -22.39
CA LEU A 426 -8.68 -18.66 -22.18
C LEU A 426 -10.19 -18.43 -22.19
N ASP A 427 -10.92 -19.04 -23.13
CA ASP A 427 -12.37 -18.90 -23.24
C ASP A 427 -13.10 -19.45 -22.01
N ASN A 428 -12.69 -20.61 -21.49
CA ASN A 428 -13.25 -21.17 -20.27
C ASN A 428 -12.93 -20.31 -19.05
N THR A 429 -11.71 -19.74 -18.98
CA THR A 429 -11.31 -18.83 -17.91
C THR A 429 -12.23 -17.59 -17.87
N ILE A 430 -12.45 -16.94 -19.01
CA ILE A 430 -13.38 -15.78 -19.09
C ILE A 430 -14.81 -16.18 -18.70
N GLN A 431 -15.31 -17.33 -19.17
CA GLN A 431 -16.62 -17.82 -18.77
C GLN A 431 -16.73 -18.10 -17.27
N SER A 432 -15.69 -18.67 -16.68
CA SER A 432 -15.62 -18.94 -15.24
C SER A 432 -15.58 -17.65 -14.43
N LEU A 433 -14.77 -16.66 -14.85
CA LEU A 433 -14.72 -15.34 -14.24
C LEU A 433 -16.10 -14.66 -14.25
N MET A 434 -16.78 -14.64 -15.39
CA MET A 434 -18.12 -14.07 -15.51
C MET A 434 -19.15 -14.80 -14.63
N LYS A 435 -19.16 -16.13 -14.67
CA LYS A 435 -20.08 -16.93 -13.89
C LYS A 435 -19.85 -16.76 -12.39
N ASN A 436 -18.63 -16.97 -11.93
CA ASN A 436 -18.29 -16.96 -10.50
C ASN A 436 -18.38 -15.56 -9.92
N GLY A 437 -17.91 -14.54 -10.66
CA GLY A 437 -18.03 -13.15 -10.26
C GLY A 437 -19.48 -12.68 -10.16
N THR A 438 -20.33 -12.99 -11.16
CA THR A 438 -21.76 -12.69 -11.12
C THR A 438 -22.46 -13.37 -9.95
N GLN A 439 -22.12 -14.63 -9.65
CA GLN A 439 -22.68 -15.35 -8.51
C GLN A 439 -22.27 -14.70 -7.19
N MET A 440 -20.97 -14.36 -7.05
CA MET A 440 -20.46 -13.66 -5.86
C MET A 440 -21.16 -12.31 -5.64
N MET A 441 -21.37 -11.53 -6.70
CA MET A 441 -22.14 -10.28 -6.59
C MET A 441 -23.55 -10.51 -6.06
N LYS A 442 -24.27 -11.51 -6.59
CA LYS A 442 -25.63 -11.84 -6.13
C LYS A 442 -25.64 -12.24 -4.66
N ASP A 443 -24.70 -13.08 -4.24
CA ASP A 443 -24.63 -13.60 -2.86
C ASP A 443 -24.27 -12.50 -1.85
N LYS A 444 -23.46 -11.52 -2.25
CA LYS A 444 -22.98 -10.45 -1.38
C LYS A 444 -23.83 -9.16 -1.45
N SER A 445 -24.48 -8.87 -2.59
CA SER A 445 -25.35 -7.69 -2.76
C SER A 445 -26.81 -7.95 -2.45
N GLY A 446 -27.23 -9.19 -2.35
CA GLY A 446 -28.61 -9.60 -2.05
C GLY A 446 -29.02 -9.47 -0.58
N LYS A 447 -28.46 -8.49 0.12
CA LYS A 447 -28.79 -8.19 1.53
C LYS A 447 -29.49 -6.89 1.68
#